data_64e7842183e3efc0c1d681063755c679
#
_entry.id   64e7842183e3efc0c1d681063755c679
#
_cell.length_a   1.000
_cell.length_b   1.000
_cell.length_c   1.000
_cell.angle_alpha   90.00
_cell.angle_beta   90.00
_cell.angle_gamma   90.00
#
_symmetry.space_group_name_H-M   'P 1'
#
loop_
_entity.id
_entity.type
_entity.pdbx_description
1 polymer ?
#
loop_
_entity_poly.entity_id
_entity_poly.type
_entity_poly.pdbx_seq_one_letter_code
_entity_poly.pdbx_strand_id
1 'polypeptide(L)'
;MNPVEFIFAGDLILDEPEPDHWLRGIAGVVSAADISIGHLEVPHTTHKHEAIGDVPAPGSDPAHVPALKRAGFRAVSLAGNHLADCGPEGIRDTIAALTTSGIRHAGAGMNLEGATAPALLTSAEHCVALLSYNCVGPELSWASERGAGCAYIRVEAANGAPITPSAPLERANQESLALMAAQIAAARRTADVVIVSLHKGIVHTPAKLAPYERPVAHAAIDAGADIVICHHAHIVRGIELYRGRPVFHGLGNGCVVTRALSPDQSRGSDEAKRARAAWAQKRRQLFGFEPDPAYYLAPFHPEAVNGMLGRVRLDARGLHVGFVPLYVEPPGRPTIAKNETARDVIDYIERITTVAGLPAIGTRYDGQCAWLT
;
A
#
# COMPACT_ATOMS: atom_id res chain seq x y z
N MET A 1 18.09 14.62 -20.30
CA MET A 1 17.58 13.59 -19.36
C MET A 1 16.35 12.97 -20.01
N ASN A 2 16.37 11.67 -20.27
CA ASN A 2 15.18 10.95 -20.79
C ASN A 2 14.10 10.95 -19.70
N PRO A 3 12.82 11.20 -20.02
CA PRO A 3 11.75 11.15 -19.03
C PRO A 3 11.60 9.74 -18.48
N VAL A 4 11.26 9.64 -17.19
CA VAL A 4 10.96 8.37 -16.50
C VAL A 4 9.55 8.45 -15.96
N GLU A 5 8.75 7.42 -16.27
CA GLU A 5 7.36 7.28 -15.84
C GLU A 5 7.27 6.30 -14.68
N PHE A 6 6.66 6.76 -13.57
CA PHE A 6 6.37 5.95 -12.39
C PHE A 6 4.86 5.72 -12.28
N ILE A 7 4.49 4.48 -11.98
CA ILE A 7 3.12 4.11 -11.60
C ILE A 7 3.13 3.44 -10.24
N PHE A 8 2.21 3.88 -9.39
CA PHE A 8 2.03 3.38 -8.03
C PHE A 8 0.62 2.83 -7.85
N ALA A 9 0.52 1.55 -7.54
CA ALA A 9 -0.75 0.92 -7.17
C ALA A 9 -0.89 0.86 -5.65
N GLY A 10 -2.12 0.89 -5.18
CA GLY A 10 -2.47 0.65 -3.79
C GLY A 10 -2.26 -0.80 -3.34
N ASP A 11 -3.06 -1.24 -2.36
CA ASP A 11 -2.96 -2.55 -1.77
C ASP A 11 -3.29 -3.66 -2.79
N LEU A 12 -2.46 -4.71 -2.80
CA LEU A 12 -2.57 -5.88 -3.66
C LEU A 12 -2.79 -7.11 -2.79
N ILE A 13 -3.96 -7.73 -2.89
CA ILE A 13 -4.31 -9.00 -2.28
C ILE A 13 -4.84 -9.91 -3.38
N LEU A 14 -4.03 -10.88 -3.80
CA LEU A 14 -4.34 -11.80 -4.89
C LEU A 14 -4.69 -13.18 -4.31
N ASP A 15 -5.83 -13.26 -3.66
CA ASP A 15 -6.24 -14.44 -2.90
C ASP A 15 -7.20 -15.36 -3.66
N GLU A 16 -7.71 -14.90 -4.80
CA GLU A 16 -8.60 -15.66 -5.66
C GLU A 16 -7.84 -16.31 -6.83
N PRO A 17 -8.33 -17.46 -7.35
CA PRO A 17 -7.77 -18.06 -8.56
C PRO A 17 -7.74 -17.11 -9.75
N GLU A 18 -6.91 -17.42 -10.75
CA GLU A 18 -6.74 -16.64 -11.98
C GLU A 18 -6.30 -15.18 -11.75
N PRO A 19 -5.17 -14.95 -11.05
CA PRO A 19 -4.73 -13.60 -10.70
C PRO A 19 -4.54 -12.67 -11.91
N ASP A 20 -4.23 -13.21 -13.09
CA ASP A 20 -4.15 -12.43 -14.35
C ASP A 20 -5.51 -11.84 -14.74
N HIS A 21 -6.62 -12.53 -14.46
CA HIS A 21 -7.97 -12.01 -14.70
C HIS A 21 -8.22 -10.75 -13.89
N TRP A 22 -7.84 -10.78 -12.60
CA TRP A 22 -8.07 -9.65 -11.68
C TRP A 22 -7.18 -8.45 -12.00
N LEU A 23 -5.94 -8.69 -12.37
CA LEU A 23 -4.97 -7.62 -12.72
C LEU A 23 -5.19 -7.03 -14.13
N ARG A 24 -5.93 -7.71 -15.01
CA ARG A 24 -6.08 -7.32 -16.42
C ARG A 24 -6.55 -5.89 -16.62
N GLY A 25 -7.44 -5.39 -15.73
CA GLY A 25 -8.02 -4.06 -15.84
C GLY A 25 -7.01 -2.92 -15.69
N ILE A 26 -5.88 -3.17 -15.01
CA ILE A 26 -4.83 -2.19 -14.75
C ILE A 26 -3.51 -2.50 -15.47
N ALA A 27 -3.31 -3.74 -15.92
CA ALA A 27 -2.04 -4.24 -16.47
C ALA A 27 -1.48 -3.38 -17.60
N GLY A 28 -2.34 -2.86 -18.49
CA GLY A 28 -1.92 -2.02 -19.61
C GLY A 28 -1.25 -0.72 -19.19
N VAL A 29 -1.72 -0.09 -18.11
CA VAL A 29 -1.12 1.14 -17.57
C VAL A 29 0.13 0.81 -16.75
N VAL A 30 0.08 -0.24 -15.94
CA VAL A 30 1.20 -0.67 -15.09
C VAL A 30 2.41 -1.09 -15.93
N SER A 31 2.19 -1.88 -17.01
CA SER A 31 3.26 -2.37 -17.89
C SER A 31 3.86 -1.30 -18.80
N ALA A 32 3.13 -0.21 -19.06
CA ALA A 32 3.62 0.89 -19.88
C ALA A 32 4.59 1.82 -19.13
N ALA A 33 4.66 1.74 -17.81
CA ALA A 33 5.55 2.57 -17.00
C ALA A 33 6.98 1.99 -16.95
N ASP A 34 7.96 2.88 -16.80
CA ASP A 34 9.36 2.48 -16.59
C ASP A 34 9.55 1.82 -15.22
N ILE A 35 8.91 2.35 -14.19
CA ILE A 35 8.92 1.83 -12.82
C ILE A 35 7.49 1.74 -12.31
N SER A 36 7.09 0.53 -11.94
CA SER A 36 5.77 0.25 -11.37
C SER A 36 5.91 -0.45 -10.02
N ILE A 37 5.25 0.10 -9.01
CA ILE A 37 5.32 -0.34 -7.62
C ILE A 37 3.91 -0.50 -7.07
N GLY A 38 3.65 -1.59 -6.33
CA GLY A 38 2.44 -1.80 -5.54
C GLY A 38 2.77 -2.23 -4.13
N HIS A 39 1.77 -2.35 -3.27
CA HIS A 39 1.92 -2.91 -1.93
C HIS A 39 1.35 -4.32 -1.88
N LEU A 40 2.21 -5.34 -1.74
CA LEU A 40 1.77 -6.72 -1.57
C LEU A 40 1.51 -6.95 -0.08
N GLU A 41 0.23 -6.98 0.29
CA GLU A 41 -0.19 -6.80 1.68
C GLU A 41 -0.16 -8.10 2.49
N VAL A 42 -0.54 -9.22 1.87
CA VAL A 42 -0.64 -10.51 2.54
C VAL A 42 0.50 -11.44 2.16
N PRO A 43 0.91 -12.37 3.07
CA PRO A 43 1.94 -13.35 2.73
C PRO A 43 1.47 -14.32 1.65
N HIS A 44 2.39 -14.73 0.78
CA HIS A 44 2.19 -15.76 -0.24
C HIS A 44 2.94 -17.02 0.15
N THR A 45 2.22 -17.97 0.74
CA THR A 45 2.77 -19.19 1.32
C THR A 45 1.74 -20.31 1.40
N THR A 46 2.21 -21.53 1.46
CA THR A 46 1.37 -22.70 1.74
C THR A 46 1.32 -23.05 3.24
N HIS A 47 2.05 -22.32 4.07
CA HIS A 47 1.98 -22.51 5.52
C HIS A 47 0.62 -22.11 6.07
N LYS A 48 0.14 -22.90 7.04
CA LYS A 48 -1.22 -22.72 7.62
C LYS A 48 -1.20 -21.98 8.95
N HIS A 49 -0.03 -21.52 9.41
CA HIS A 49 0.05 -20.69 10.60
C HIS A 49 -0.61 -19.35 10.33
N GLU A 50 -1.43 -18.91 11.24
CA GLU A 50 -2.06 -17.59 11.19
C GLU A 50 -1.87 -16.90 12.53
N ALA A 51 -1.21 -15.75 12.52
CA ALA A 51 -1.07 -14.93 13.71
C ALA A 51 -2.41 -14.25 14.07
N ILE A 52 -2.73 -14.21 15.36
CA ILE A 52 -3.97 -13.61 15.87
C ILE A 52 -3.63 -12.29 16.55
N GLY A 53 -3.18 -11.34 15.78
CA GLY A 53 -2.83 -10.00 16.30
C GLY A 53 -3.71 -8.88 15.74
N ASP A 54 -4.45 -9.16 14.69
CA ASP A 54 -5.35 -8.26 13.97
C ASP A 54 -6.46 -9.11 13.32
N VAL A 55 -6.89 -8.75 12.11
CA VAL A 55 -7.72 -9.63 11.27
C VAL A 55 -6.79 -10.59 10.53
N PRO A 56 -6.65 -11.84 10.95
CA PRO A 56 -5.68 -12.73 10.32
C PRO A 56 -6.08 -12.99 8.87
N ALA A 57 -5.12 -12.81 7.95
CA ALA A 57 -5.25 -13.18 6.56
C ALA A 57 -4.61 -14.56 6.33
N PRO A 58 -5.34 -15.54 5.78
CA PRO A 58 -4.73 -16.78 5.36
C PRO A 58 -3.70 -16.49 4.25
N GLY A 59 -2.62 -17.27 4.22
CA GLY A 59 -1.62 -17.13 3.17
C GLY A 59 -2.25 -17.32 1.77
N SER A 60 -1.94 -16.41 0.87
CA SER A 60 -2.29 -16.53 -0.55
C SER A 60 -1.36 -17.53 -1.26
N ASP A 61 -1.80 -18.10 -2.38
CA ASP A 61 -1.00 -19.06 -3.14
C ASP A 61 0.26 -18.40 -3.73
N PRO A 62 1.48 -18.89 -3.44
CA PRO A 62 2.71 -18.38 -4.05
C PRO A 62 2.71 -18.43 -5.59
N ALA A 63 1.94 -19.33 -6.20
CA ALA A 63 1.77 -19.42 -7.64
C ALA A 63 1.08 -18.18 -8.26
N HIS A 64 0.45 -17.33 -7.46
CA HIS A 64 -0.16 -16.08 -7.92
C HIS A 64 0.87 -14.95 -8.13
N VAL A 65 2.03 -14.98 -7.44
CA VAL A 65 3.04 -13.91 -7.52
C VAL A 65 3.54 -13.63 -8.93
N PRO A 66 3.80 -14.62 -9.82
CA PRO A 66 4.22 -14.35 -11.19
C PRO A 66 3.24 -13.50 -12.02
N ALA A 67 1.95 -13.45 -11.66
CA ALA A 67 0.97 -12.60 -12.33
C ALA A 67 1.26 -11.10 -12.14
N LEU A 68 1.83 -10.71 -11.00
CA LEU A 68 2.30 -9.34 -10.78
C LEU A 68 3.36 -8.94 -11.82
N LYS A 69 4.30 -9.84 -12.11
CA LYS A 69 5.32 -9.60 -13.14
C LYS A 69 4.71 -9.47 -14.53
N ARG A 70 3.75 -10.36 -14.87
CA ARG A 70 3.03 -10.30 -16.17
C ARG A 70 2.20 -9.04 -16.30
N ALA A 71 1.62 -8.54 -15.18
CA ALA A 71 0.91 -7.26 -15.15
C ALA A 71 1.84 -6.04 -15.28
N GLY A 72 3.17 -6.23 -15.14
CA GLY A 72 4.17 -5.19 -15.34
C GLY A 72 4.81 -4.67 -14.05
N PHE A 73 4.43 -5.14 -12.86
CA PHE A 73 5.05 -4.69 -11.61
C PHE A 73 6.55 -5.02 -11.56
N ARG A 74 7.37 -4.00 -11.28
CA ARG A 74 8.83 -4.08 -11.14
C ARG A 74 9.25 -4.30 -9.69
N ALA A 75 8.50 -3.73 -8.77
CA ALA A 75 8.73 -3.90 -7.34
C ALA A 75 7.42 -3.88 -6.53
N VAL A 76 7.51 -4.37 -5.29
CA VAL A 76 6.46 -4.25 -4.29
C VAL A 76 7.02 -3.79 -2.95
N SER A 77 6.23 -3.02 -2.21
CA SER A 77 6.45 -2.80 -0.79
C SER A 77 5.78 -3.92 0.01
N LEU A 78 6.38 -4.33 1.12
CA LEU A 78 5.93 -5.45 1.96
C LEU A 78 5.67 -5.04 3.42
N ALA A 79 6.16 -3.88 3.86
CA ALA A 79 5.98 -3.48 5.25
C ALA A 79 4.51 -3.13 5.52
N GLY A 80 3.81 -4.03 6.18
CA GLY A 80 2.38 -3.93 6.49
C GLY A 80 2.01 -4.76 7.72
N ASN A 81 0.77 -4.60 8.19
CA ASN A 81 0.26 -5.30 9.36
C ASN A 81 0.05 -6.80 9.09
N HIS A 82 -0.19 -7.21 7.85
CA HIS A 82 -0.46 -8.59 7.47
C HIS A 82 0.77 -9.42 7.09
N LEU A 83 1.95 -8.79 6.90
CA LEU A 83 3.15 -9.49 6.45
C LEU A 83 3.49 -10.74 7.28
N ALA A 84 3.32 -10.65 8.60
CA ALA A 84 3.69 -11.71 9.54
C ALA A 84 2.54 -12.66 9.90
N ASP A 85 1.38 -12.57 9.23
CA ASP A 85 0.21 -13.40 9.55
C ASP A 85 0.48 -14.91 9.42
N CYS A 86 1.39 -15.30 8.53
CA CYS A 86 1.83 -16.69 8.38
C CYS A 86 3.22 -16.97 8.97
N GLY A 87 3.67 -16.15 9.92
CA GLY A 87 4.94 -16.31 10.62
C GLY A 87 6.18 -16.07 9.76
N PRO A 88 7.38 -16.38 10.29
CA PRO A 88 8.65 -16.21 9.57
C PRO A 88 8.74 -17.01 8.27
N GLU A 89 8.10 -18.18 8.23
CA GLU A 89 8.02 -19.03 7.04
C GLU A 89 7.24 -18.33 5.93
N GLY A 90 6.10 -17.71 6.25
CA GLY A 90 5.30 -16.95 5.30
C GLY A 90 6.06 -15.77 4.70
N ILE A 91 6.85 -15.07 5.52
CA ILE A 91 7.73 -13.99 5.06
C ILE A 91 8.80 -14.52 4.10
N ARG A 92 9.46 -15.62 4.47
CA ARG A 92 10.50 -16.27 3.64
C ARG A 92 9.94 -16.71 2.28
N ASP A 93 8.80 -17.39 2.28
CA ASP A 93 8.17 -17.90 1.07
C ASP A 93 7.74 -16.74 0.14
N THR A 94 7.17 -15.67 0.69
CA THR A 94 6.79 -14.47 -0.06
C THR A 94 8.01 -13.83 -0.73
N ILE A 95 9.11 -13.65 0.01
CA ILE A 95 10.37 -13.12 -0.52
C ILE A 95 10.93 -14.02 -1.61
N ALA A 96 10.90 -15.34 -1.40
CA ALA A 96 11.38 -16.31 -2.39
C ALA A 96 10.55 -16.28 -3.68
N ALA A 97 9.22 -16.23 -3.57
CA ALA A 97 8.32 -16.15 -4.72
C ALA A 97 8.54 -14.87 -5.53
N LEU A 98 8.71 -13.72 -4.88
CA LEU A 98 9.03 -12.44 -5.52
C LEU A 98 10.39 -12.48 -6.23
N THR A 99 11.41 -13.00 -5.56
CA THR A 99 12.76 -13.13 -6.11
C THR A 99 12.76 -14.03 -7.36
N THR A 100 12.11 -15.18 -7.27
CA THR A 100 11.97 -16.12 -8.39
C THR A 100 11.22 -15.49 -9.57
N SER A 101 10.24 -14.64 -9.30
CA SER A 101 9.48 -13.89 -10.31
C SER A 101 10.23 -12.68 -10.89
N GLY A 102 11.42 -12.35 -10.38
CA GLY A 102 12.18 -11.18 -10.78
C GLY A 102 11.50 -9.86 -10.42
N ILE A 103 10.80 -9.84 -9.28
CA ILE A 103 10.17 -8.64 -8.69
C ILE A 103 11.02 -8.21 -7.49
N ARG A 104 11.43 -6.94 -7.45
CA ARG A 104 12.14 -6.38 -6.30
C ARG A 104 11.15 -6.14 -5.14
N HIS A 105 11.64 -6.17 -3.92
CA HIS A 105 10.83 -5.85 -2.73
C HIS A 105 11.61 -5.02 -1.72
N ALA A 106 10.89 -4.24 -0.92
CA ALA A 106 11.42 -3.51 0.22
C ALA A 106 10.47 -3.62 1.41
N GLY A 107 11.00 -3.47 2.61
CA GLY A 107 10.20 -3.39 3.82
C GLY A 107 10.00 -4.72 4.54
N ALA A 108 10.58 -5.82 4.06
CA ALA A 108 10.54 -7.13 4.72
C ALA A 108 11.90 -7.83 4.66
N GLY A 109 12.22 -8.60 5.68
CA GLY A 109 13.45 -9.35 5.76
C GLY A 109 13.42 -10.45 6.81
N MET A 110 14.46 -11.30 6.79
CA MET A 110 14.64 -12.34 7.80
C MET A 110 15.26 -11.78 9.09
N ASN A 111 15.64 -10.51 9.09
CA ASN A 111 16.10 -9.71 10.21
C ASN A 111 15.88 -8.21 9.89
N LEU A 112 16.19 -7.34 10.85
CA LEU A 112 15.99 -5.88 10.70
C LEU A 112 16.83 -5.29 9.58
N GLU A 113 18.07 -5.73 9.40
CA GLU A 113 18.95 -5.28 8.32
C GLU A 113 18.31 -5.55 6.94
N GLY A 114 17.85 -6.77 6.71
CA GLY A 114 17.17 -7.16 5.47
C GLY A 114 15.84 -6.42 5.29
N ALA A 115 15.07 -6.20 6.36
CA ALA A 115 13.80 -5.49 6.30
C ALA A 115 13.97 -4.00 5.96
N THR A 116 15.05 -3.37 6.40
CA THR A 116 15.34 -1.94 6.15
C THR A 116 16.17 -1.68 4.90
N ALA A 117 16.66 -2.74 4.24
CA ALA A 117 17.42 -2.61 3.00
C ALA A 117 16.55 -2.01 1.88
N PRO A 118 17.05 -1.01 1.13
CA PRO A 118 16.31 -0.46 -0.01
C PRO A 118 16.27 -1.47 -1.17
N ALA A 119 15.14 -1.54 -1.87
CA ALA A 119 15.09 -2.18 -3.17
C ALA A 119 15.60 -1.21 -4.23
N LEU A 120 16.66 -1.62 -4.96
CA LEU A 120 17.22 -0.82 -6.04
C LEU A 120 16.63 -1.26 -7.39
N LEU A 121 16.16 -0.29 -8.15
CA LEU A 121 15.61 -0.43 -9.49
C LEU A 121 16.39 0.47 -10.44
N THR A 122 16.47 0.08 -11.70
CA THR A 122 17.10 0.89 -12.73
C THR A 122 16.12 1.12 -13.87
N SER A 123 16.06 2.33 -14.37
CA SER A 123 15.35 2.69 -15.59
C SER A 123 16.18 3.69 -16.38
N ALA A 124 16.53 3.32 -17.62
CA ALA A 124 17.41 4.11 -18.48
C ALA A 124 18.68 4.56 -17.73
N GLU A 125 18.78 5.85 -17.40
CA GLU A 125 19.95 6.47 -16.74
C GLU A 125 19.73 6.67 -15.23
N HIS A 126 18.57 6.23 -14.67
CA HIS A 126 18.21 6.49 -13.28
C HIS A 126 18.31 5.26 -12.40
N CYS A 127 18.93 5.42 -11.24
CA CYS A 127 18.85 4.50 -10.12
C CYS A 127 17.74 4.97 -9.16
N VAL A 128 16.80 4.08 -8.85
CA VAL A 128 15.65 4.35 -7.99
C VAL A 128 15.72 3.46 -6.76
N ALA A 129 15.65 4.05 -5.57
CA ALA A 129 15.58 3.33 -4.31
C ALA A 129 14.15 3.35 -3.77
N LEU A 130 13.63 2.18 -3.42
CA LEU A 130 12.37 2.02 -2.68
C LEU A 130 12.69 1.59 -1.25
N LEU A 131 12.17 2.34 -0.27
CA LEU A 131 12.11 1.95 1.14
C LEU A 131 10.64 1.79 1.54
N SER A 132 10.38 0.95 2.55
CA SER A 132 9.00 0.72 2.99
C SER A 132 8.95 0.51 4.50
N TYR A 133 7.92 1.09 5.17
CA TYR A 133 7.77 1.04 6.63
C TYR A 133 6.31 0.83 7.01
N ASN A 134 6.10 -0.02 8.04
CA ASN A 134 4.82 -0.21 8.71
C ASN A 134 4.69 0.79 9.88
N CYS A 135 3.61 1.57 9.91
CA CYS A 135 3.31 2.56 10.95
C CYS A 135 2.12 2.18 11.83
N VAL A 136 1.51 1.02 11.62
CA VAL A 136 0.25 0.62 12.31
C VAL A 136 0.40 -0.62 13.19
N GLY A 137 1.58 -1.24 13.23
CA GLY A 137 1.78 -2.51 13.93
C GLY A 137 1.10 -3.68 13.20
N PRO A 138 0.73 -4.76 13.91
CA PRO A 138 1.08 -5.00 15.32
C PRO A 138 2.58 -5.22 15.54
N GLU A 139 3.08 -5.05 16.75
CA GLU A 139 4.52 -5.20 17.05
C GLU A 139 5.07 -6.57 16.68
N LEU A 140 4.24 -7.61 16.69
CA LEU A 140 4.64 -8.97 16.28
C LEU A 140 5.06 -9.06 14.79
N SER A 141 4.64 -8.10 13.95
CA SER A 141 5.05 -8.03 12.54
C SER A 141 6.42 -7.38 12.33
N TRP A 142 7.01 -6.77 13.36
CA TRP A 142 8.25 -6.03 13.26
C TRP A 142 9.48 -6.92 13.24
N ALA A 143 10.41 -6.61 12.36
CA ALA A 143 11.71 -7.27 12.32
C ALA A 143 12.55 -6.89 13.55
N SER A 144 13.35 -7.84 14.03
CA SER A 144 14.37 -7.62 15.04
C SER A 144 15.76 -7.97 14.49
N GLU A 145 16.82 -7.78 15.27
CA GLU A 145 18.19 -8.16 14.86
C GLU A 145 18.28 -9.59 14.36
N ARG A 146 17.49 -10.52 14.91
CA ARG A 146 17.51 -11.95 14.60
C ARG A 146 16.17 -12.54 14.21
N GLY A 147 15.12 -11.71 14.12
CA GLY A 147 13.75 -12.13 13.82
C GLY A 147 13.26 -11.55 12.52
N ALA A 148 12.62 -12.41 11.71
CA ALA A 148 11.96 -12.00 10.48
C ALA A 148 10.79 -11.05 10.77
N GLY A 149 10.56 -10.10 9.87
CA GLY A 149 9.47 -9.13 9.99
C GLY A 149 9.58 -8.00 9.01
N CYS A 150 8.81 -6.94 9.25
CA CYS A 150 8.86 -5.72 8.46
C CYS A 150 9.69 -4.61 9.11
N ALA A 151 10.20 -3.69 8.28
CA ALA A 151 10.67 -2.40 8.75
C ALA A 151 9.49 -1.59 9.26
N TYR A 152 9.71 -0.79 10.30
CA TYR A 152 8.63 -0.10 10.98
C TYR A 152 9.00 1.29 11.49
N ILE A 153 7.98 2.10 11.69
CA ILE A 153 8.03 3.33 12.48
C ILE A 153 7.10 3.12 13.66
N ARG A 154 7.61 3.19 14.86
CA ARG A 154 6.82 3.09 16.08
C ARG A 154 5.91 4.31 16.18
N VAL A 155 4.60 4.08 16.18
CA VAL A 155 3.58 5.12 16.36
C VAL A 155 2.77 4.77 17.60
N GLU A 156 2.77 5.65 18.58
CA GLU A 156 2.15 5.44 19.88
C GLU A 156 0.71 5.94 19.88
N ALA A 157 -0.15 5.22 20.58
CA ALA A 157 -1.51 5.66 20.86
C ALA A 157 -1.53 6.67 22.00
N ALA A 158 -2.41 7.70 21.92
CA ALA A 158 -2.55 8.73 22.97
C ALA A 158 -2.88 8.16 24.35
N ASN A 159 -3.61 7.07 24.38
CA ASN A 159 -4.06 6.41 25.62
C ASN A 159 -3.13 5.29 26.12
N GLY A 160 -1.94 5.14 25.50
CA GLY A 160 -0.99 4.08 25.83
C GLY A 160 -1.45 2.66 25.47
N ALA A 161 -2.47 2.52 24.62
CA ALA A 161 -2.91 1.21 24.12
C ALA A 161 -1.80 0.53 23.29
N PRO A 162 -1.80 -0.80 23.18
CA PRO A 162 -0.90 -1.52 22.30
C PRO A 162 -0.99 -1.00 20.86
N ILE A 163 0.13 -1.02 20.15
CA ILE A 163 0.19 -0.57 18.76
C ILE A 163 -0.44 -1.65 17.87
N THR A 164 -1.63 -1.35 17.37
CA THR A 164 -2.41 -2.21 16.47
C THR A 164 -3.08 -1.36 15.40
N PRO A 165 -3.48 -1.94 14.26
CA PRO A 165 -4.16 -1.21 13.18
C PRO A 165 -5.47 -0.52 13.61
N SER A 166 -6.13 -1.00 14.65
CA SER A 166 -7.36 -0.42 15.20
C SER A 166 -7.13 0.56 16.36
N ALA A 167 -5.89 0.72 16.82
CA ALA A 167 -5.57 1.64 17.92
C ALA A 167 -5.65 3.12 17.46
N PRO A 168 -6.00 4.05 18.37
CA PRO A 168 -5.98 5.48 18.07
C PRO A 168 -4.54 6.02 18.08
N LEU A 169 -3.78 5.68 17.04
CA LEU A 169 -2.39 6.06 16.89
C LEU A 169 -2.26 7.58 16.63
N GLU A 170 -1.37 8.25 17.36
CA GLU A 170 -1.26 9.71 17.28
C GLU A 170 0.15 10.25 17.02
N ARG A 171 1.17 9.64 17.60
CA ARG A 171 2.52 10.23 17.61
C ARG A 171 3.59 9.22 17.21
N ALA A 172 4.33 9.53 16.16
CA ALA A 172 5.50 8.76 15.79
C ALA A 172 6.65 8.99 16.80
N ASN A 173 7.30 7.91 17.19
CA ASN A 173 8.47 7.91 18.04
C ASN A 173 9.65 8.58 17.34
N GLN A 174 10.35 9.50 18.04
CA GLN A 174 11.41 10.31 17.46
C GLN A 174 12.64 9.49 17.05
N GLU A 175 12.97 8.44 17.80
CA GLU A 175 14.07 7.54 17.46
C GLU A 175 13.78 6.78 16.16
N SER A 176 12.56 6.26 16.00
CA SER A 176 12.13 5.60 14.76
C SER A 176 12.16 6.55 13.56
N LEU A 177 11.75 7.80 13.75
CA LEU A 177 11.84 8.82 12.68
C LEU A 177 13.29 9.15 12.31
N ALA A 178 14.17 9.25 13.30
CA ALA A 178 15.61 9.49 13.07
C ALA A 178 16.26 8.33 12.31
N LEU A 179 15.89 7.07 12.64
CA LEU A 179 16.36 5.89 11.90
C LEU A 179 15.87 5.90 10.46
N MET A 180 14.58 6.15 10.22
CA MET A 180 14.05 6.30 8.87
C MET A 180 14.80 7.40 8.10
N ALA A 181 15.00 8.56 8.70
CA ALA A 181 15.71 9.66 8.06
C ALA A 181 17.15 9.29 7.69
N ALA A 182 17.87 8.59 8.56
CA ALA A 182 19.22 8.11 8.28
C ALA A 182 19.25 7.11 7.11
N GLN A 183 18.27 6.21 7.04
CA GLN A 183 18.16 5.22 5.96
C GLN A 183 17.83 5.89 4.61
N ILE A 184 16.92 6.88 4.60
CA ILE A 184 16.60 7.67 3.40
C ILE A 184 17.83 8.44 2.93
N ALA A 185 18.53 9.12 3.85
CA ALA A 185 19.77 9.85 3.52
C ALA A 185 20.87 8.90 3.01
N ALA A 186 20.95 7.68 3.49
CA ALA A 186 21.85 6.65 2.97
C ALA A 186 21.48 6.24 1.54
N ALA A 187 20.19 5.94 1.28
CA ALA A 187 19.69 5.61 -0.06
C ALA A 187 19.93 6.76 -1.06
N ARG A 188 19.75 8.01 -0.65
CA ARG A 188 19.98 9.20 -1.47
C ARG A 188 21.41 9.32 -2.00
N ARG A 189 22.40 8.74 -1.32
CA ARG A 189 23.79 8.75 -1.80
C ARG A 189 24.05 7.84 -3.00
N THR A 190 23.17 6.89 -3.26
CA THR A 190 23.33 5.86 -4.28
C THR A 190 22.20 5.82 -5.30
N ALA A 191 21.15 6.61 -5.09
CA ALA A 191 19.98 6.64 -5.98
C ALA A 191 19.65 8.08 -6.41
N ASP A 192 19.23 8.23 -7.66
CA ASP A 192 18.77 9.49 -8.25
C ASP A 192 17.37 9.85 -7.78
N VAL A 193 16.54 8.85 -7.51
CA VAL A 193 15.16 8.98 -7.01
C VAL A 193 14.98 8.09 -5.80
N VAL A 194 14.46 8.65 -4.71
CA VAL A 194 14.12 7.89 -3.49
C VAL A 194 12.61 7.90 -3.29
N ILE A 195 12.03 6.72 -3.24
CA ILE A 195 10.60 6.49 -3.01
C ILE A 195 10.42 5.85 -1.63
N VAL A 196 9.52 6.40 -0.83
CA VAL A 196 9.18 5.85 0.48
C VAL A 196 7.74 5.39 0.48
N SER A 197 7.52 4.11 0.79
CA SER A 197 6.21 3.52 1.00
C SER A 197 5.90 3.46 2.49
N LEU A 198 4.75 4.00 2.90
CA LEU A 198 4.29 4.02 4.29
C LEU A 198 2.96 3.27 4.39
N HIS A 199 2.93 2.20 5.16
CA HIS A 199 1.70 1.49 5.50
C HIS A 199 1.13 2.13 6.77
N LYS A 200 0.12 3.03 6.61
CA LYS A 200 -0.30 3.96 7.65
C LYS A 200 -1.76 4.39 7.54
N GLY A 201 -2.28 4.88 8.65
CA GLY A 201 -3.54 5.60 8.70
C GLY A 201 -4.66 4.83 9.39
N ILE A 202 -5.87 5.36 9.27
CA ILE A 202 -7.08 4.78 9.84
C ILE A 202 -7.78 3.99 8.72
N VAL A 203 -7.97 2.71 8.92
CA VAL A 203 -8.61 1.83 7.93
C VAL A 203 -10.08 2.23 7.69
N HIS A 204 -10.55 2.08 6.47
CA HIS A 204 -11.95 2.27 6.03
C HIS A 204 -12.59 3.64 6.37
N THR A 205 -11.78 4.65 6.64
CA THR A 205 -12.31 5.97 7.03
C THR A 205 -11.95 7.00 5.96
N PRO A 206 -12.91 7.42 5.13
CA PRO A 206 -12.65 8.43 4.09
C PRO A 206 -12.26 9.77 4.71
N ALA A 207 -11.42 10.50 3.99
CA ALA A 207 -11.11 11.91 4.24
C ALA A 207 -10.72 12.26 5.69
N LYS A 208 -10.10 11.31 6.42
CA LYS A 208 -9.60 11.56 7.78
C LYS A 208 -8.19 11.02 7.93
N LEU A 209 -7.23 11.88 8.22
CA LEU A 209 -5.85 11.52 8.54
C LEU A 209 -5.67 11.50 10.06
N ALA A 210 -4.99 10.46 10.57
CA ALA A 210 -4.55 10.44 11.97
C ALA A 210 -3.45 11.50 12.20
N PRO A 211 -3.30 12.03 13.43
CA PRO A 211 -2.36 13.12 13.70
C PRO A 211 -0.91 12.86 13.27
N TYR A 212 -0.45 11.62 13.29
CA TYR A 212 0.92 11.24 12.92
C TYR A 212 1.16 11.15 11.42
N GLU A 213 0.13 10.98 10.60
CA GLU A 213 0.28 10.59 9.19
C GLU A 213 1.03 11.63 8.34
N ARG A 214 0.66 12.91 8.47
CA ARG A 214 1.38 14.00 7.78
C ARG A 214 2.80 14.19 8.30
N PRO A 215 3.02 14.30 9.64
CA PRO A 215 4.37 14.41 10.18
C PRO A 215 5.34 13.33 9.72
N VAL A 216 4.92 12.07 9.67
CA VAL A 216 5.78 10.96 9.19
C VAL A 216 6.10 11.12 7.69
N ALA A 217 5.11 11.43 6.87
CA ALA A 217 5.32 11.63 5.44
C ALA A 217 6.21 12.85 5.15
N HIS A 218 6.02 13.94 5.89
CA HIS A 218 6.87 15.13 5.78
C HIS A 218 8.30 14.85 6.22
N ALA A 219 8.50 14.10 7.30
CA ALA A 219 9.83 13.70 7.76
C ALA A 219 10.58 12.87 6.70
N ALA A 220 9.87 12.01 5.95
CA ALA A 220 10.47 11.28 4.85
C ALA A 220 10.95 12.21 3.71
N ILE A 221 10.13 13.18 3.31
CA ILE A 221 10.51 14.19 2.31
C ILE A 221 11.68 15.05 2.82
N ASP A 222 11.62 15.51 4.07
CA ASP A 222 12.67 16.33 4.68
C ASP A 222 14.01 15.58 4.77
N ALA A 223 13.97 14.25 4.89
CA ALA A 223 15.14 13.38 4.88
C ALA A 223 15.71 13.11 3.47
N GLY A 224 15.00 13.51 2.41
CA GLY A 224 15.47 13.39 1.02
C GLY A 224 14.66 12.44 0.14
N ALA A 225 13.48 12.00 0.56
CA ALA A 225 12.57 11.28 -0.34
C ALA A 225 12.00 12.21 -1.41
N ASP A 226 11.89 11.72 -2.64
CA ASP A 226 11.28 12.44 -3.76
C ASP A 226 9.79 12.17 -3.88
N ILE A 227 9.34 10.99 -3.48
CA ILE A 227 7.96 10.53 -3.60
C ILE A 227 7.60 9.73 -2.35
N VAL A 228 6.43 10.00 -1.78
CA VAL A 228 5.85 9.18 -0.70
C VAL A 228 4.53 8.59 -1.17
N ILE A 229 4.41 7.26 -1.05
CA ILE A 229 3.20 6.51 -1.35
C ILE A 229 2.69 5.83 -0.08
N CYS A 230 1.37 5.82 0.14
CA CYS A 230 0.82 5.27 1.36
C CYS A 230 -0.30 4.27 1.11
N HIS A 231 -0.42 3.31 2.03
CA HIS A 231 -1.24 2.11 1.96
C HIS A 231 -2.01 1.89 3.26
N HIS A 232 -2.72 0.76 3.43
CA HIS A 232 -3.45 0.32 4.62
C HIS A 232 -4.92 0.77 4.71
N ALA A 233 -5.21 2.01 4.34
CA ALA A 233 -6.56 2.55 4.59
C ALA A 233 -7.66 1.84 3.78
N HIS A 234 -7.31 1.09 2.73
CA HIS A 234 -8.21 0.45 1.77
C HIS A 234 -9.22 1.42 1.12
N ILE A 235 -8.89 2.69 1.14
CA ILE A 235 -9.65 3.79 0.54
C ILE A 235 -8.69 4.91 0.17
N VAL A 236 -9.00 5.66 -0.89
CA VAL A 236 -8.20 6.83 -1.29
C VAL A 236 -8.28 7.91 -0.20
N ARG A 237 -7.13 8.56 0.09
CA ARG A 237 -6.98 9.50 1.21
C ARG A 237 -6.50 10.90 0.80
N GLY A 238 -6.41 11.18 -0.48
CA GLY A 238 -5.98 12.46 -1.03
C GLY A 238 -4.49 12.55 -1.35
N ILE A 239 -4.13 13.65 -2.00
CA ILE A 239 -2.78 13.92 -2.50
C ILE A 239 -2.31 15.26 -1.95
N GLU A 240 -1.06 15.33 -1.50
CA GLU A 240 -0.40 16.55 -1.03
C GLU A 240 0.89 16.80 -1.81
N LEU A 241 1.18 18.05 -2.15
CA LEU A 241 2.49 18.49 -2.59
C LEU A 241 3.20 19.17 -1.42
N TYR A 242 4.09 18.44 -0.74
CA TYR A 242 4.89 18.99 0.34
C TYR A 242 6.29 19.36 -0.19
N ARG A 243 6.67 20.63 -0.12
CA ARG A 243 7.93 21.14 -0.70
C ARG A 243 8.12 20.76 -2.17
N GLY A 244 7.02 20.73 -2.95
CA GLY A 244 7.02 20.33 -4.35
C GLY A 244 7.19 18.83 -4.60
N ARG A 245 7.13 17.99 -3.56
CA ARG A 245 7.21 16.52 -3.65
C ARG A 245 5.85 15.90 -3.35
N PRO A 246 5.42 14.89 -4.13
CA PRO A 246 4.12 14.27 -3.92
C PRO A 246 4.10 13.35 -2.71
N VAL A 247 3.02 13.46 -1.95
CA VAL A 247 2.59 12.51 -0.94
C VAL A 247 1.20 12.00 -1.32
N PHE A 248 1.11 10.74 -1.73
CA PHE A 248 -0.17 10.04 -1.93
C PHE A 248 -0.56 9.43 -0.58
N HIS A 249 -1.44 10.10 0.18
CA HIS A 249 -1.76 9.72 1.57
C HIS A 249 -2.50 8.39 1.73
N GLY A 250 -3.04 7.86 0.64
CA GLY A 250 -3.61 6.53 0.52
C GLY A 250 -4.01 6.27 -0.93
N LEU A 251 -3.40 5.26 -1.55
CA LEU A 251 -3.69 4.89 -2.93
C LEU A 251 -4.96 4.04 -3.07
N GLY A 252 -5.53 3.60 -1.93
CA GLY A 252 -6.68 2.70 -1.90
C GLY A 252 -6.32 1.28 -2.34
N ASN A 253 -7.29 0.57 -2.90
CA ASN A 253 -7.13 -0.80 -3.37
C ASN A 253 -6.62 -0.80 -4.82
N GLY A 254 -5.40 -1.27 -5.02
CA GLY A 254 -4.82 -1.46 -6.36
C GLY A 254 -5.40 -2.68 -7.07
N CYS A 255 -5.47 -3.81 -6.35
CA CYS A 255 -6.23 -5.00 -6.71
C CYS A 255 -6.40 -5.86 -5.46
N VAL A 256 -7.56 -5.81 -4.85
CA VAL A 256 -7.87 -6.59 -3.66
C VAL A 256 -9.03 -7.52 -3.96
N VAL A 257 -8.73 -8.81 -4.01
CA VAL A 257 -9.71 -9.88 -4.21
C VAL A 257 -9.45 -10.99 -3.21
N THR A 258 -10.30 -11.06 -2.18
CA THR A 258 -10.15 -12.02 -1.09
C THR A 258 -11.48 -12.41 -0.47
N ARG A 259 -11.56 -13.67 -0.03
CA ARG A 259 -12.65 -14.16 0.83
C ARG A 259 -12.30 -14.11 2.32
N ALA A 260 -11.14 -13.55 2.70
CA ALA A 260 -10.69 -13.53 4.09
C ALA A 260 -11.73 -12.91 5.05
N LEU A 261 -12.52 -11.96 4.57
CA LEU A 261 -13.60 -11.31 5.32
C LEU A 261 -14.99 -11.91 5.04
N SER A 262 -15.08 -12.94 4.22
CA SER A 262 -16.34 -13.62 3.92
C SER A 262 -16.73 -14.58 5.05
N PRO A 263 -18.03 -14.64 5.44
CA PRO A 263 -18.51 -15.58 6.45
C PRO A 263 -18.28 -17.06 6.09
N ASP A 264 -18.20 -17.37 4.80
CA ASP A 264 -18.02 -18.71 4.27
C ASP A 264 -16.56 -19.08 3.98
N GLN A 265 -15.60 -18.27 4.44
CA GLN A 265 -14.17 -18.57 4.30
C GLN A 265 -13.80 -19.88 5.00
N SER A 266 -13.45 -20.88 4.20
CA SER A 266 -13.10 -22.22 4.68
C SER A 266 -11.62 -22.40 5.03
N ARG A 267 -10.75 -21.49 4.59
CA ARG A 267 -9.29 -21.57 4.84
C ARG A 267 -8.93 -21.10 6.24
N GLY A 268 -7.80 -21.59 6.73
CA GLY A 268 -7.25 -21.24 8.01
C GLY A 268 -7.67 -22.15 9.16
N SER A 269 -7.08 -21.93 10.33
CA SER A 269 -7.40 -22.65 11.56
C SER A 269 -8.81 -22.30 12.06
N ASP A 270 -9.39 -23.18 12.90
CA ASP A 270 -10.71 -22.89 13.49
C ASP A 270 -10.67 -21.67 14.44
N GLU A 271 -9.51 -21.38 15.03
CA GLU A 271 -9.32 -20.19 15.84
C GLU A 271 -9.31 -18.92 14.97
N ALA A 272 -8.60 -18.92 13.85
CA ALA A 272 -8.59 -17.83 12.88
C ALA A 272 -9.98 -17.60 12.28
N LYS A 273 -10.73 -18.66 11.98
CA LYS A 273 -12.13 -18.56 11.51
C LYS A 273 -13.03 -17.90 12.56
N ARG A 274 -12.88 -18.26 13.84
CA ARG A 274 -13.62 -17.60 14.94
C ARG A 274 -13.22 -16.14 15.09
N ALA A 275 -11.95 -15.82 14.99
CA ALA A 275 -11.46 -14.44 15.06
C ALA A 275 -12.02 -13.57 13.92
N ARG A 276 -12.06 -14.09 12.69
CA ARG A 276 -12.67 -13.40 11.53
C ARG A 276 -14.17 -13.19 11.72
N ALA A 277 -14.89 -14.21 12.19
CA ALA A 277 -16.33 -14.10 12.45
C ALA A 277 -16.62 -13.05 13.53
N ALA A 278 -15.85 -13.04 14.63
CA ALA A 278 -15.96 -12.05 15.67
C ALA A 278 -15.64 -10.63 15.17
N TRP A 279 -14.62 -10.50 14.32
CA TRP A 279 -14.26 -9.25 13.69
C TRP A 279 -15.36 -8.74 12.75
N ALA A 280 -15.93 -9.59 11.91
CA ALA A 280 -17.03 -9.23 11.01
C ALA A 280 -18.23 -8.66 11.77
N GLN A 281 -18.54 -9.20 12.97
CA GLN A 281 -19.59 -8.65 13.83
C GLN A 281 -19.23 -7.27 14.40
N LYS A 282 -17.96 -7.04 14.74
CA LYS A 282 -17.48 -5.75 15.28
C LYS A 282 -17.32 -4.68 14.18
N ARG A 283 -17.08 -5.09 12.94
CA ARG A 283 -16.78 -4.20 11.82
C ARG A 283 -17.79 -3.06 11.66
N ARG A 284 -19.08 -3.39 11.68
CA ARG A 284 -20.16 -2.40 11.60
C ARG A 284 -20.11 -1.39 12.74
N GLN A 285 -19.80 -1.86 13.96
CA GLN A 285 -19.71 -0.99 15.13
C GLN A 285 -18.46 -0.08 15.07
N LEU A 286 -17.35 -0.62 14.54
CA LEU A 286 -16.09 0.11 14.46
C LEU A 286 -16.09 1.16 13.34
N PHE A 287 -16.66 0.84 12.19
CA PHE A 287 -16.51 1.66 10.98
C PHE A 287 -17.82 2.30 10.51
N GLY A 288 -18.97 1.92 11.06
CA GLY A 288 -20.26 2.57 10.79
C GLY A 288 -20.84 2.29 9.40
N PHE A 289 -20.36 1.28 8.68
CA PHE A 289 -20.89 0.90 7.36
C PHE A 289 -21.10 -0.60 7.22
N GLU A 290 -21.97 -0.98 6.29
CA GLU A 290 -22.09 -2.34 5.77
C GLU A 290 -21.53 -2.41 4.35
N PRO A 291 -20.68 -3.40 4.04
CA PRO A 291 -20.21 -3.61 2.68
C PRO A 291 -21.38 -3.93 1.74
N ASP A 292 -21.30 -3.43 0.51
CA ASP A 292 -22.22 -3.81 -0.54
C ASP A 292 -22.04 -5.30 -0.88
N PRO A 293 -23.12 -6.12 -0.80
CA PRO A 293 -23.05 -7.56 -1.12
C PRO A 293 -22.56 -7.87 -2.54
N ALA A 294 -22.67 -6.95 -3.48
CA ALA A 294 -22.14 -7.12 -4.83
C ALA A 294 -20.59 -7.19 -4.84
N TYR A 295 -19.93 -6.61 -3.83
CA TYR A 295 -18.48 -6.57 -3.70
C TYR A 295 -17.96 -7.63 -2.72
N TYR A 296 -18.44 -8.86 -2.81
CA TYR A 296 -18.12 -9.92 -1.85
C TYR A 296 -16.64 -10.34 -1.83
N LEU A 297 -15.84 -10.01 -2.84
CA LEU A 297 -14.38 -10.21 -2.85
C LEU A 297 -13.59 -8.96 -2.41
N ALA A 298 -14.23 -7.81 -2.32
CA ALA A 298 -13.65 -6.55 -1.86
C ALA A 298 -14.63 -5.83 -0.93
N PRO A 299 -15.00 -6.43 0.23
CA PRO A 299 -16.08 -5.95 1.08
C PRO A 299 -15.60 -4.77 1.94
N PHE A 300 -15.19 -3.68 1.32
CA PHE A 300 -14.69 -2.46 1.96
C PHE A 300 -15.76 -1.38 2.08
N HIS A 301 -15.35 -0.18 2.49
CA HIS A 301 -16.23 0.99 2.54
C HIS A 301 -16.85 1.26 1.15
N PRO A 302 -18.13 1.66 1.06
CA PRO A 302 -18.78 1.91 -0.24
C PRO A 302 -18.01 2.89 -1.15
N GLU A 303 -17.34 3.89 -0.59
CA GLU A 303 -16.52 4.82 -1.36
C GLU A 303 -15.19 4.22 -1.86
N ALA A 304 -14.77 3.04 -1.36
CA ALA A 304 -13.55 2.36 -1.80
C ALA A 304 -13.62 1.80 -3.22
N VAL A 305 -14.76 1.94 -3.90
CA VAL A 305 -14.89 1.71 -5.34
C VAL A 305 -14.12 2.75 -6.14
N ASN A 306 -13.90 3.94 -5.58
CA ASN A 306 -13.05 4.98 -6.17
C ASN A 306 -11.60 4.67 -5.80
N GLY A 307 -10.76 4.51 -6.81
CA GLY A 307 -9.35 4.21 -6.64
C GLY A 307 -8.46 5.08 -7.53
N MET A 308 -7.17 4.95 -7.38
CA MET A 308 -6.20 5.60 -8.27
C MET A 308 -4.94 4.75 -8.43
N LEU A 309 -4.32 4.84 -9.62
CA LEU A 309 -2.90 4.59 -9.73
C LEU A 309 -2.19 5.94 -9.65
N GLY A 310 -1.34 6.14 -8.63
CA GLY A 310 -0.49 7.32 -8.59
C GLY A 310 0.43 7.34 -9.80
N ARG A 311 0.57 8.49 -10.48
CA ARG A 311 1.44 8.65 -11.62
C ARG A 311 2.38 9.83 -11.41
N VAL A 312 3.67 9.59 -11.61
CA VAL A 312 4.67 10.63 -11.58
C VAL A 312 5.56 10.51 -12.80
N ARG A 313 5.81 11.62 -13.47
CA ARG A 313 6.76 11.72 -14.57
C ARG A 313 7.91 12.64 -14.13
N LEU A 314 9.11 12.13 -14.21
CA LEU A 314 10.32 12.91 -14.02
C LEU A 314 10.93 13.24 -15.38
N ASP A 315 11.12 14.53 -15.66
CA ASP A 315 11.85 14.99 -16.85
C ASP A 315 12.79 16.17 -16.50
N ALA A 316 13.34 16.82 -17.51
CA ALA A 316 14.27 17.94 -17.32
C ALA A 316 13.65 19.16 -16.58
N ARG A 317 12.31 19.23 -16.50
CA ARG A 317 11.57 20.30 -15.80
C ARG A 317 11.25 19.92 -14.35
N GLY A 318 11.48 18.65 -13.95
CA GLY A 318 11.21 18.14 -12.62
C GLY A 318 10.10 17.08 -12.58
N LEU A 319 9.43 16.98 -11.44
CA LEU A 319 8.35 16.03 -11.20
C LEU A 319 7.01 16.61 -11.67
N HIS A 320 6.35 15.88 -12.55
CA HIS A 320 4.95 16.11 -12.91
C HIS A 320 4.12 15.04 -12.20
N VAL A 321 3.15 15.46 -11.41
CA VAL A 321 2.36 14.58 -10.53
C VAL A 321 0.94 14.47 -11.05
N GLY A 322 0.40 13.27 -11.03
CA GLY A 322 -0.97 13.00 -11.44
C GLY A 322 -1.42 11.64 -10.92
N PHE A 323 -2.58 11.22 -11.37
CA PHE A 323 -3.10 9.89 -11.12
C PHE A 323 -3.97 9.40 -12.28
N VAL A 324 -4.01 8.09 -12.47
CA VAL A 324 -4.96 7.44 -13.36
C VAL A 324 -6.16 7.02 -12.52
N PRO A 325 -7.37 7.51 -12.82
CA PRO A 325 -8.55 7.16 -12.06
C PRO A 325 -8.92 5.70 -12.25
N LEU A 326 -9.16 5.00 -11.14
CA LEU A 326 -9.61 3.62 -11.10
C LEU A 326 -11.05 3.54 -10.57
N TYR A 327 -11.77 2.57 -11.07
CA TYR A 327 -13.04 2.14 -10.52
C TYR A 327 -13.01 0.64 -10.24
N VAL A 328 -13.45 0.24 -9.07
CA VAL A 328 -13.58 -1.18 -8.71
C VAL A 328 -14.96 -1.67 -9.10
N GLU A 329 -15.02 -2.60 -10.04
CA GLU A 329 -16.25 -3.26 -10.46
C GLU A 329 -16.56 -4.47 -9.58
N PRO A 330 -17.85 -4.82 -9.37
CA PRO A 330 -18.18 -6.08 -8.71
C PRO A 330 -17.54 -7.30 -9.41
N PRO A 331 -17.10 -8.31 -8.68
CA PRO A 331 -17.12 -8.45 -7.22
C PRO A 331 -15.88 -7.88 -6.50
N GLY A 332 -15.01 -7.11 -7.17
CA GLY A 332 -13.77 -6.53 -6.61
C GLY A 332 -12.70 -6.26 -7.66
N ARG A 333 -13.02 -6.25 -8.97
CA ARG A 333 -12.05 -6.09 -10.04
C ARG A 333 -11.74 -4.61 -10.32
N PRO A 334 -10.47 -4.16 -10.17
CA PRO A 334 -10.10 -2.80 -10.55
C PRO A 334 -10.04 -2.64 -12.07
N THR A 335 -10.55 -1.52 -12.57
CA THR A 335 -10.51 -1.12 -13.97
C THR A 335 -10.11 0.34 -14.11
N ILE A 336 -9.47 0.70 -15.23
CA ILE A 336 -9.23 2.11 -15.55
C ILE A 336 -10.57 2.78 -15.83
N ALA A 337 -10.93 3.76 -14.99
CA ALA A 337 -12.15 4.53 -15.17
C ALA A 337 -12.08 5.37 -16.45
N LYS A 338 -13.20 5.49 -17.17
CA LYS A 338 -13.31 6.22 -18.44
C LYS A 338 -14.51 7.12 -18.45
N ASN A 339 -14.50 8.11 -19.33
CA ASN A 339 -15.61 9.01 -19.58
C ASN A 339 -16.16 9.67 -18.30
N GLU A 340 -17.44 9.53 -18.01
CA GLU A 340 -18.12 10.06 -16.84
C GLU A 340 -17.58 9.46 -15.55
N THR A 341 -17.42 8.14 -15.49
CA THR A 341 -16.83 7.46 -14.31
C THR A 341 -15.44 8.01 -13.96
N ALA A 342 -14.61 8.35 -14.96
CA ALA A 342 -13.32 8.95 -14.69
C ALA A 342 -13.45 10.33 -14.05
N ARG A 343 -14.42 11.15 -14.49
CA ARG A 343 -14.71 12.47 -13.90
C ARG A 343 -15.20 12.32 -12.47
N ASP A 344 -16.14 11.41 -12.22
CA ASP A 344 -16.66 11.15 -10.87
C ASP A 344 -15.55 10.76 -9.89
N VAL A 345 -14.62 9.88 -10.32
CA VAL A 345 -13.46 9.50 -9.51
C VAL A 345 -12.50 10.68 -9.29
N ILE A 346 -12.25 11.49 -10.31
CA ILE A 346 -11.38 12.68 -10.21
C ILE A 346 -12.00 13.68 -9.21
N ASP A 347 -13.27 14.02 -9.38
CA ASP A 347 -13.99 14.94 -8.50
C ASP A 347 -14.03 14.41 -7.05
N TYR A 348 -14.18 13.08 -6.90
CA TYR A 348 -14.07 12.43 -5.60
C TYR A 348 -12.71 12.66 -4.96
N ILE A 349 -11.60 12.43 -5.68
CA ILE A 349 -10.23 12.57 -5.16
C ILE A 349 -9.91 14.03 -4.81
N GLU A 350 -10.31 15.00 -5.65
CA GLU A 350 -10.17 16.42 -5.34
C GLU A 350 -10.94 16.80 -4.08
N ARG A 351 -12.19 16.36 -3.97
CA ARG A 351 -13.05 16.61 -2.81
C ARG A 351 -12.47 16.03 -1.53
N ILE A 352 -12.10 14.74 -1.51
CA ILE A 352 -11.58 14.12 -0.28
C ILE A 352 -10.22 14.66 0.13
N THR A 353 -9.41 15.13 -0.81
CA THR A 353 -8.16 15.83 -0.51
C THR A 353 -8.44 17.06 0.34
N THR A 354 -9.38 17.88 -0.07
CA THR A 354 -9.78 19.10 0.68
C THR A 354 -10.42 18.74 2.03
N VAL A 355 -11.33 17.76 2.04
CA VAL A 355 -12.05 17.35 3.27
C VAL A 355 -11.09 16.73 4.29
N ALA A 356 -10.01 16.09 3.85
CA ALA A 356 -8.93 15.58 4.71
C ALA A 356 -8.06 16.68 5.35
N GLY A 357 -8.33 17.96 5.07
CA GLY A 357 -7.54 19.09 5.54
C GLY A 357 -6.20 19.25 4.82
N LEU A 358 -6.06 18.66 3.66
CA LEU A 358 -4.91 18.86 2.77
C LEU A 358 -5.12 20.09 1.89
N PRO A 359 -4.06 20.71 1.35
CA PRO A 359 -4.19 21.75 0.34
C PRO A 359 -5.05 21.28 -0.84
N ALA A 360 -5.97 22.12 -1.30
CA ALA A 360 -6.79 21.79 -2.47
C ALA A 360 -5.89 21.55 -3.68
N ILE A 361 -6.22 20.53 -4.46
CA ILE A 361 -5.58 20.24 -5.74
C ILE A 361 -6.55 20.55 -6.88
N GLY A 362 -6.04 21.07 -7.99
CA GLY A 362 -6.74 21.11 -9.25
C GLY A 362 -6.14 20.11 -10.21
N THR A 363 -6.93 19.58 -11.14
CA THR A 363 -6.43 18.64 -12.11
C THR A 363 -6.80 18.99 -13.54
N ARG A 364 -5.97 18.54 -14.48
CA ARG A 364 -6.26 18.55 -15.91
C ARG A 364 -6.26 17.12 -16.41
N TYR A 365 -7.41 16.62 -16.82
CA TYR A 365 -7.55 15.26 -17.36
C TYR A 365 -7.22 15.23 -18.87
N ASP A 366 -6.32 14.35 -19.28
CA ASP A 366 -5.88 14.20 -20.67
C ASP A 366 -6.53 13.01 -21.41
N GLY A 367 -7.52 12.36 -20.79
CA GLY A 367 -8.19 11.15 -21.29
C GLY A 367 -7.67 9.85 -20.66
N GLN A 368 -6.55 9.90 -19.93
CA GLN A 368 -6.00 8.78 -19.19
C GLN A 368 -5.57 9.17 -17.78
N CYS A 369 -4.90 10.30 -17.64
CA CYS A 369 -4.31 10.78 -16.38
C CYS A 369 -4.89 12.15 -16.00
N ALA A 370 -5.22 12.34 -14.75
CA ALA A 370 -5.52 13.62 -14.13
C ALA A 370 -4.20 14.20 -13.57
N TRP A 371 -3.61 15.15 -14.27
CA TRP A 371 -2.37 15.82 -13.88
C TRP A 371 -2.67 16.99 -12.96
N LEU A 372 -1.97 17.09 -11.84
CA LEU A 372 -2.09 18.22 -10.91
C LEU A 372 -1.61 19.51 -11.60
N THR A 373 -2.35 20.62 -11.35
CA THR A 373 -2.10 21.94 -11.95
C THR A 373 -1.62 22.97 -10.93
#